data_4e76b2be8fe6887f2789ed39c3293827
#
_entry.id   4e76b2be8fe6887f2789ed39c3293827
#
_cell.length_a   1.000
_cell.length_b   1.000
_cell.length_c   1.000
_cell.angle_alpha   90.00
_cell.angle_beta   90.00
_cell.angle_gamma   90.00
#
_symmetry.space_group_name_H-M   'P 1'
#
loop_
_entity.id
_entity.type
_entity.pdbx_description
1 polymer ?
#
loop_
_entity_poly.entity_id
_entity_poly.type
_entity_poly.pdbx_seq_one_letter_code
_entity_poly.pdbx_strand_id
1 'polypeptide(L)'
;MHFINVHTNLLITFFLRKSVLAAPTGDPLLGYNPSNVVINQDTDNLNYELAPGQTDPATVGAYLDFSTIQNPQPIRGSKGGTDPGPRTSPYDILNPDKLAPPGTDHGSVSNAQWPMGLSHAKLGLDHGGWSRQQNVDNIPVATEMAGVDMRLEEGAYRELHWHKAAEWAYIFNGSVRLQAVNDEGQTFVDDLSAGDVWYFPPGVPHSLQGLKGGVEFLLVFDDGSFSEDNTFLASEVFAHNPIEVLSKNFQLPKSAWSDIPSGELFIFPGTKAPTDIAEQNITGSAGLVPKEFSYSYHLSKAPLTHDTPGGTIKILDPKSFPLAAQFSTAIVTLHPGAMREIHWHTTSDEWNFFISGSARISIYAAQGLARTFDYRAGDCGYIPKGMTHYVENTGNDDVIFIEVLQADHFSDISVGQWVGLTPKQIVADTLNLSNETVSAFKKEKQYIVTGDVPE
;
A
#
# COMPACT_ATOMS: atom_id res chain seq x y z
N MET A 1 -68.97 19.49 -30.94
CA MET A 1 -68.20 19.41 -29.70
C MET A 1 -66.76 19.65 -30.02
N HIS A 2 -66.31 20.89 -29.80
CA HIS A 2 -64.92 21.30 -30.06
C HIS A 2 -64.13 21.25 -28.75
N PHE A 3 -63.06 20.47 -28.73
CA PHE A 3 -62.08 20.52 -27.66
C PHE A 3 -60.97 21.50 -28.04
N ILE A 4 -60.81 22.55 -27.24
CA ILE A 4 -59.73 23.52 -27.35
C ILE A 4 -58.60 22.99 -26.45
N ASN A 5 -57.47 22.67 -27.03
CA ASN A 5 -56.24 22.38 -26.34
C ASN A 5 -55.48 23.69 -26.08
N VAL A 6 -55.38 24.07 -24.83
CA VAL A 6 -54.54 25.19 -24.41
C VAL A 6 -53.17 24.64 -24.01
N HIS A 7 -52.15 24.87 -24.83
CA HIS A 7 -50.75 24.64 -24.46
C HIS A 7 -50.24 25.84 -23.68
N THR A 8 -49.98 25.64 -22.41
CA THR A 8 -49.29 26.61 -21.58
C THR A 8 -47.79 26.36 -21.68
N ASN A 9 -47.09 27.18 -22.45
CA ASN A 9 -45.65 27.20 -22.51
C ASN A 9 -45.13 27.91 -21.24
N LEU A 10 -44.54 27.15 -20.32
CA LEU A 10 -43.81 27.67 -19.17
C LEU A 10 -42.38 27.97 -19.61
N LEU A 11 -42.10 29.23 -19.87
CA LEU A 11 -40.71 29.72 -20.10
C LEU A 11 -40.01 29.76 -18.75
N ILE A 12 -39.14 28.78 -18.48
CA ILE A 12 -38.22 28.83 -17.34
C ILE A 12 -36.99 29.61 -17.78
N THR A 13 -36.91 30.86 -17.39
CA THR A 13 -35.73 31.71 -17.60
C THR A 13 -34.71 31.34 -16.53
N PHE A 14 -33.72 30.57 -16.91
CA PHE A 14 -32.53 30.34 -16.06
C PHE A 14 -31.70 31.64 -16.02
N PHE A 15 -31.78 32.36 -14.93
CA PHE A 15 -30.77 33.34 -14.57
C PHE A 15 -29.51 32.61 -14.17
N LEU A 16 -28.59 32.42 -15.11
CA LEU A 16 -27.18 32.14 -14.82
C LEU A 16 -26.61 33.38 -14.10
N ARG A 17 -26.71 33.40 -12.78
CA ARG A 17 -25.80 34.22 -12.00
C ARG A 17 -24.40 33.66 -12.26
N LYS A 18 -23.61 34.35 -13.08
CA LYS A 18 -22.15 34.27 -13.00
C LYS A 18 -21.79 34.75 -11.59
N SER A 19 -21.72 33.85 -10.63
CA SER A 19 -20.86 34.04 -9.48
C SER A 19 -19.44 34.02 -10.04
N VAL A 20 -18.91 35.20 -10.29
CA VAL A 20 -17.46 35.39 -10.27
C VAL A 20 -17.11 35.02 -8.82
N LEU A 21 -16.71 33.78 -8.60
CA LEU A 21 -15.92 33.44 -7.45
C LEU A 21 -14.66 34.29 -7.64
N ALA A 22 -14.62 35.45 -6.99
CA ALA A 22 -13.36 36.10 -6.71
C ALA A 22 -12.50 34.98 -6.11
N ALA A 23 -11.33 34.76 -6.68
CA ALA A 23 -10.31 33.96 -6.01
C ALA A 23 -10.31 34.42 -4.55
N PRO A 24 -10.37 33.49 -3.58
CA PRO A 24 -10.31 33.92 -2.20
C PRO A 24 -9.08 34.81 -2.09
N THR A 25 -9.29 36.10 -1.81
CA THR A 25 -8.26 36.96 -1.25
C THR A 25 -8.07 36.40 0.16
N GLY A 26 -7.51 35.19 0.22
CA GLY A 26 -7.04 34.63 1.46
C GLY A 26 -6.01 35.63 1.97
N ASP A 27 -6.20 36.05 3.21
CA ASP A 27 -5.09 36.62 3.95
C ASP A 27 -3.86 35.79 3.65
N PRO A 28 -2.73 36.35 3.28
CA PRO A 28 -1.51 35.60 3.09
C PRO A 28 -1.32 34.80 4.36
N LEU A 29 -1.21 33.49 4.23
CA LEU A 29 -0.98 32.56 5.34
C LEU A 29 0.00 33.23 6.27
N LEU A 30 -0.47 33.61 7.47
CA LEU A 30 0.28 34.42 8.43
C LEU A 30 1.65 33.75 8.64
N GLY A 31 2.70 34.42 8.15
CA GLY A 31 4.08 33.93 8.26
C GLY A 31 4.71 33.35 6.98
N TYR A 32 3.96 33.20 5.87
CA TYR A 32 4.58 32.76 4.63
C TYR A 32 5.32 33.90 3.97
N ASN A 33 6.64 33.87 4.02
CA ASN A 33 7.53 34.75 3.25
C ASN A 33 8.22 33.85 2.20
N PRO A 34 7.90 34.01 0.92
CA PRO A 34 8.54 33.22 -0.14
C PRO A 34 10.07 33.37 -0.18
N SER A 35 10.61 34.47 0.35
CA SER A 35 12.06 34.70 0.45
C SER A 35 12.72 33.88 1.57
N ASN A 36 11.96 33.27 2.48
CA ASN A 36 12.45 32.51 3.62
C ASN A 36 12.16 30.99 3.48
N VAL A 37 11.68 30.54 2.34
CA VAL A 37 11.61 29.13 2.05
C VAL A 37 13.04 28.64 1.91
N VAL A 38 13.57 28.10 3.00
CA VAL A 38 14.73 27.22 2.93
C VAL A 38 14.21 25.99 2.18
N ILE A 39 14.53 25.93 0.90
CA ILE A 39 14.39 24.70 0.13
C ILE A 39 15.26 23.72 0.90
N ASN A 40 14.63 22.83 1.62
CA ASN A 40 15.34 21.79 2.33
C ASN A 40 16.07 21.00 1.26
N GLN A 41 17.37 21.02 1.27
CA GLN A 41 18.20 20.31 0.27
C GLN A 41 18.06 18.78 0.41
N ASP A 42 17.38 18.31 1.47
CA ASP A 42 16.91 16.91 1.56
C ASP A 42 15.80 16.56 0.55
N THR A 43 15.38 17.52 -0.28
CA THR A 43 14.68 17.22 -1.53
C THR A 43 15.60 16.65 -2.61
N ASP A 44 16.82 16.32 -2.27
CA ASP A 44 17.78 15.65 -3.16
C ASP A 44 17.21 14.37 -3.79
N ASN A 45 16.23 13.77 -3.12
CA ASN A 45 15.47 12.64 -3.67
C ASN A 45 14.56 12.98 -4.86
N LEU A 46 14.22 14.23 -5.08
CA LEU A 46 13.45 14.65 -6.26
C LEU A 46 14.33 15.13 -7.41
N ASN A 47 15.65 15.30 -7.19
CA ASN A 47 16.63 15.74 -8.19
C ASN A 47 16.16 16.96 -8.99
N TYR A 48 15.47 17.91 -8.36
CA TYR A 48 15.10 19.15 -9.03
C TYR A 48 15.38 20.39 -8.17
N GLU A 49 15.68 21.48 -8.86
CA GLU A 49 15.78 22.81 -8.29
C GLU A 49 14.59 23.64 -8.79
N LEU A 50 14.01 24.44 -7.92
CA LEU A 50 12.99 25.40 -8.34
C LEU A 50 13.67 26.49 -9.18
N ALA A 51 13.04 26.87 -10.27
CA ALA A 51 13.51 28.02 -11.06
C ALA A 51 13.41 29.32 -10.23
N PRO A 52 14.28 30.30 -10.48
CA PRO A 52 14.25 31.56 -9.75
C PRO A 52 12.86 32.23 -9.77
N GLY A 53 12.37 32.61 -8.60
CA GLY A 53 11.07 33.26 -8.43
C GLY A 53 9.89 32.29 -8.31
N GLN A 54 10.13 30.99 -8.25
CA GLN A 54 9.09 30.00 -8.06
C GLN A 54 8.92 29.63 -6.59
N THR A 55 7.69 29.31 -6.23
CA THR A 55 7.33 28.88 -4.88
C THR A 55 7.42 27.37 -4.76
N ASP A 56 7.61 26.88 -3.54
CA ASP A 56 7.58 25.43 -3.27
C ASP A 56 6.25 24.81 -3.75
N PRO A 57 6.29 23.89 -4.72
CA PRO A 57 5.09 23.25 -5.26
C PRO A 57 4.34 22.40 -4.23
N ALA A 58 4.96 22.02 -3.13
CA ALA A 58 4.29 21.28 -2.06
C ALA A 58 3.34 22.16 -1.24
N THR A 59 3.54 23.47 -1.22
CA THR A 59 2.76 24.41 -0.40
C THR A 59 1.74 25.23 -1.19
N VAL A 60 1.96 25.39 -2.47
CA VAL A 60 1.08 26.17 -3.38
C VAL A 60 0.88 25.39 -4.65
N GLY A 61 -0.33 25.41 -5.18
CA GLY A 61 -0.65 24.83 -6.47
C GLY A 61 0.23 25.46 -7.56
N ALA A 62 1.44 24.97 -7.70
CA ALA A 62 2.43 25.51 -8.62
C ALA A 62 2.22 24.95 -10.03
N TYR A 63 2.61 25.70 -11.01
CA TYR A 63 2.61 25.31 -12.42
C TYR A 63 4.01 25.50 -13.01
N LEU A 64 4.29 24.77 -14.05
CA LEU A 64 5.54 24.90 -14.78
C LEU A 64 5.49 26.14 -15.68
N ASP A 65 6.34 27.13 -15.42
CA ASP A 65 6.48 28.31 -16.26
C ASP A 65 7.61 28.12 -17.29
N PHE A 66 7.27 27.65 -18.45
CA PHE A 66 8.23 27.44 -19.54
C PHE A 66 8.86 28.75 -20.06
N SER A 67 8.30 29.91 -19.75
CA SER A 67 8.89 31.18 -20.16
C SER A 67 10.21 31.51 -19.45
N THR A 68 10.40 30.96 -18.26
CA THR A 68 11.59 31.15 -17.42
C THR A 68 12.60 30.01 -17.53
N ILE A 69 12.24 28.90 -18.15
CA ILE A 69 13.07 27.71 -18.24
C ILE A 69 13.71 27.65 -19.63
N GLN A 70 15.01 27.79 -19.66
CA GLN A 70 15.81 27.60 -20.87
C GLN A 70 16.31 26.14 -20.92
N ASN A 71 16.08 25.49 -22.04
CA ASN A 71 16.52 24.10 -22.27
C ASN A 71 16.04 23.11 -21.18
N PRO A 72 14.73 22.89 -21.05
CA PRO A 72 14.20 21.92 -20.09
C PRO A 72 14.86 20.56 -20.31
N GLN A 73 15.38 19.97 -19.25
CA GLN A 73 16.04 18.66 -19.29
C GLN A 73 15.04 17.58 -18.91
N PRO A 74 15.14 16.39 -19.49
CA PRO A 74 14.36 15.26 -19.02
C PRO A 74 14.63 14.96 -17.54
N ILE A 75 13.61 14.83 -16.71
CA ILE A 75 13.73 14.50 -15.28
C ILE A 75 14.60 13.26 -15.05
N ARG A 76 14.58 12.36 -15.99
CA ARG A 76 15.41 11.16 -15.91
C ARG A 76 16.77 11.37 -16.55
N GLY A 77 17.01 12.43 -17.31
CA GLY A 77 18.21 12.82 -18.01
C GLY A 77 18.78 11.68 -18.85
N SER A 78 20.09 11.46 -18.78
CA SER A 78 20.57 10.10 -18.98
C SER A 78 19.86 9.16 -18.02
N LYS A 79 19.09 9.67 -17.09
CA LYS A 79 18.26 9.00 -16.09
C LYS A 79 16.76 9.30 -16.27
N GLY A 80 16.36 9.85 -17.39
CA GLY A 80 14.98 10.21 -17.72
C GLY A 80 14.42 11.37 -16.91
N GLY A 81 13.30 11.90 -17.33
CA GLY A 81 12.58 12.98 -16.66
C GLY A 81 12.70 14.32 -17.34
N THR A 82 11.82 15.26 -16.99
CA THR A 82 11.78 16.60 -17.53
C THR A 82 12.25 17.63 -16.51
N ASP A 83 12.44 18.86 -16.99
CA ASP A 83 12.72 19.99 -16.14
C ASP A 83 11.80 20.02 -14.92
N PRO A 84 12.35 20.16 -13.75
CA PRO A 84 11.61 20.18 -12.50
C PRO A 84 10.67 21.35 -12.33
N GLY A 85 10.88 22.46 -12.95
CA GLY A 85 10.06 23.67 -12.84
C GLY A 85 8.89 23.64 -11.88
N PRO A 86 8.19 24.69 -11.59
CA PRO A 86 7.19 24.69 -10.52
C PRO A 86 6.07 23.70 -10.84
N ARG A 87 5.97 22.67 -10.03
CA ARG A 87 4.99 21.60 -10.11
C ARG A 87 4.56 21.23 -8.71
N THR A 88 3.38 20.65 -8.58
CA THR A 88 2.98 20.06 -7.31
C THR A 88 3.73 18.74 -7.10
N SER A 89 4.60 18.67 -6.10
CA SER A 89 5.36 17.45 -5.80
C SER A 89 4.50 16.18 -5.69
N PRO A 90 3.32 16.22 -5.03
CA PRO A 90 2.45 15.04 -4.99
C PRO A 90 1.97 14.60 -6.38
N TYR A 91 1.66 15.56 -7.26
CA TYR A 91 1.21 15.26 -8.62
C TYR A 91 2.37 14.68 -9.46
N ASP A 92 3.56 15.22 -9.32
CA ASP A 92 4.74 14.73 -10.05
C ASP A 92 5.15 13.34 -9.60
N ILE A 93 5.07 13.06 -8.31
CA ILE A 93 5.31 11.72 -7.74
C ILE A 93 4.30 10.71 -8.31
N LEU A 94 3.04 11.13 -8.48
CA LEU A 94 2.00 10.28 -9.05
C LEU A 94 2.17 10.01 -10.54
N ASN A 95 2.71 10.96 -11.30
CA ASN A 95 2.66 10.92 -12.75
C ASN A 95 3.97 11.36 -13.44
N PRO A 96 5.16 10.96 -12.98
CA PRO A 96 6.42 11.43 -13.56
C PRO A 96 6.57 10.99 -15.03
N ASP A 97 6.15 9.79 -15.34
CA ASP A 97 6.21 9.18 -16.67
C ASP A 97 5.27 9.84 -17.67
N LYS A 98 4.17 10.46 -17.25
CA LYS A 98 3.29 11.23 -18.15
C LYS A 98 3.94 12.50 -18.68
N LEU A 99 4.89 13.06 -17.93
CA LEU A 99 5.60 14.27 -18.32
C LEU A 99 6.79 13.95 -19.21
N ALA A 100 7.50 12.88 -18.94
CA ALA A 100 8.69 12.47 -19.67
C ALA A 100 8.94 10.95 -19.50
N PRO A 101 8.17 10.11 -20.18
CA PRO A 101 8.38 8.66 -20.12
C PRO A 101 9.75 8.29 -20.69
N PRO A 102 10.39 7.21 -20.20
CA PRO A 102 11.58 6.65 -20.84
C PRO A 102 11.30 6.29 -22.30
N GLY A 103 12.31 6.35 -23.14
CA GLY A 103 12.20 5.95 -24.54
C GLY A 103 11.84 4.48 -24.77
N THR A 104 11.91 3.66 -23.72
CA THR A 104 11.50 2.25 -23.70
C THR A 104 10.04 2.05 -23.35
N ASP A 105 9.34 3.05 -22.82
CA ASP A 105 7.89 2.95 -22.60
C ASP A 105 7.17 2.90 -23.94
N HIS A 106 6.21 1.99 -24.06
CA HIS A 106 5.50 1.75 -25.31
C HIS A 106 4.05 1.34 -25.06
N GLY A 107 3.15 1.97 -25.80
CA GLY A 107 1.72 1.68 -25.74
C GLY A 107 1.07 2.11 -24.43
N SER A 108 0.06 1.36 -24.00
CA SER A 108 -0.73 1.70 -22.81
C SER A 108 -0.72 0.54 -21.82
N VAL A 109 0.00 0.71 -20.71
CA VAL A 109 -0.10 -0.14 -19.51
C VAL A 109 -0.93 0.63 -18.48
N SER A 110 -1.87 -0.04 -17.84
CA SER A 110 -2.73 0.57 -16.81
C SER A 110 -1.90 1.13 -15.64
N ASN A 111 -2.47 2.11 -14.95
CA ASN A 111 -1.83 2.64 -13.75
C ASN A 111 -1.63 1.54 -12.71
N ALA A 112 -0.40 1.40 -12.25
CA ALA A 112 0.02 0.38 -11.29
C ALA A 112 0.55 0.98 -9.97
N GLN A 113 0.31 2.27 -9.74
CA GLN A 113 0.86 3.01 -8.59
C GLN A 113 -0.22 3.89 -7.96
N TRP A 114 -0.19 3.94 -6.64
CA TRP A 114 -1.00 4.87 -5.85
C TRP A 114 -0.30 5.26 -4.56
N PRO A 115 -0.04 6.54 -4.27
CA PRO A 115 0.42 7.00 -2.97
C PRO A 115 -0.69 6.86 -1.93
N MET A 116 -0.49 6.00 -0.93
CA MET A 116 -1.47 5.77 0.14
C MET A 116 -1.84 7.08 0.88
N GLY A 117 -0.88 7.99 0.99
CA GLY A 117 -1.11 9.31 1.60
C GLY A 117 -2.16 10.17 0.90
N LEU A 118 -2.52 9.89 -0.36
CA LEU A 118 -3.58 10.56 -1.09
C LEU A 118 -4.96 9.91 -0.92
N SER A 119 -5.02 8.73 -0.33
CA SER A 119 -6.29 8.11 0.04
C SER A 119 -6.99 8.92 1.12
N HIS A 120 -8.32 8.93 1.08
CA HIS A 120 -9.11 9.52 2.15
C HIS A 120 -8.78 8.84 3.48
N ALA A 121 -8.56 9.64 4.53
CA ALA A 121 -8.36 9.10 5.87
C ALA A 121 -9.71 8.89 6.56
N LYS A 122 -10.04 7.64 6.95
CA LYS A 122 -11.12 7.36 7.89
C LYS A 122 -10.56 7.58 9.30
N LEU A 123 -11.11 8.55 10.02
CA LEU A 123 -10.62 8.93 11.34
C LEU A 123 -11.36 8.15 12.43
N GLY A 124 -10.61 7.69 13.43
CA GLY A 124 -11.15 7.16 14.66
C GLY A 124 -11.78 8.24 15.56
N LEU A 125 -12.59 7.81 16.50
CA LEU A 125 -13.16 8.68 17.52
C LEU A 125 -12.07 9.23 18.44
N ASP A 126 -12.26 10.46 18.92
CA ASP A 126 -11.44 11.09 19.95
C ASP A 126 -9.93 10.92 19.75
N HIS A 127 -9.46 11.05 18.51
CA HIS A 127 -8.05 10.89 18.13
C HIS A 127 -7.46 9.49 18.41
N GLY A 128 -8.26 8.43 18.44
CA GLY A 128 -7.79 7.06 18.69
C GLY A 128 -6.91 6.49 17.56
N GLY A 129 -6.98 7.06 16.36
CA GLY A 129 -6.20 6.62 15.22
C GLY A 129 -6.86 6.97 13.88
N TRP A 130 -6.38 6.34 12.82
CA TRP A 130 -6.88 6.53 11.46
C TRP A 130 -6.57 5.33 10.57
N SER A 131 -7.25 5.24 9.44
CA SER A 131 -6.87 4.35 8.33
C SER A 131 -6.90 5.06 6.99
N ARG A 132 -6.14 4.55 6.04
CA ARG A 132 -6.17 4.91 4.62
C ARG A 132 -6.14 3.62 3.81
N GLN A 133 -6.93 3.55 2.76
CA GLN A 133 -7.04 2.34 1.94
C GLN A 133 -6.68 2.60 0.48
N GLN A 134 -6.16 1.57 -0.17
CA GLN A 134 -6.04 1.45 -1.62
C GLN A 134 -6.80 0.20 -2.06
N ASN A 135 -7.66 0.33 -3.04
CA ASN A 135 -8.44 -0.73 -3.65
C ASN A 135 -8.60 -0.48 -5.16
N VAL A 136 -9.51 -1.18 -5.82
CA VAL A 136 -9.77 -1.03 -7.27
C VAL A 136 -10.15 0.39 -7.69
N ASP A 137 -10.68 1.22 -6.79
CA ASP A 137 -11.02 2.61 -7.11
C ASP A 137 -9.77 3.47 -7.34
N ASN A 138 -8.66 3.14 -6.68
CA ASN A 138 -7.38 3.83 -6.79
C ASN A 138 -6.49 3.20 -7.87
N ILE A 139 -6.42 1.87 -7.90
CA ILE A 139 -5.67 1.08 -8.88
C ILE A 139 -6.63 0.08 -9.53
N PRO A 140 -7.25 0.39 -10.66
CA PRO A 140 -8.31 -0.45 -11.27
C PRO A 140 -7.86 -1.86 -11.65
N VAL A 141 -6.57 -2.12 -11.80
CA VAL A 141 -6.05 -3.46 -12.09
C VAL A 141 -5.84 -4.31 -10.82
N ALA A 142 -5.93 -3.71 -9.64
CA ALA A 142 -5.76 -4.39 -8.36
C ALA A 142 -7.05 -5.15 -7.96
N THR A 143 -7.42 -6.16 -8.74
CA THR A 143 -8.69 -6.88 -8.56
C THR A 143 -8.65 -7.97 -7.49
N GLU A 144 -7.46 -8.48 -7.18
CA GLU A 144 -7.28 -9.61 -6.27
C GLU A 144 -6.91 -9.19 -4.84
N MET A 145 -6.29 -8.03 -4.67
CA MET A 145 -5.81 -7.55 -3.37
C MET A 145 -6.04 -6.05 -3.19
N ALA A 146 -6.28 -5.67 -1.94
CA ALA A 146 -6.35 -4.28 -1.49
C ALA A 146 -5.48 -4.08 -0.24
N GLY A 147 -5.00 -2.86 -0.03
CA GLY A 147 -4.18 -2.52 1.12
C GLY A 147 -4.77 -1.43 2.00
N VAL A 148 -4.51 -1.50 3.29
CA VAL A 148 -4.88 -0.48 4.29
C VAL A 148 -3.68 -0.15 5.16
N ASP A 149 -3.36 1.12 5.26
CA ASP A 149 -2.42 1.66 6.25
C ASP A 149 -3.22 2.18 7.44
N MET A 150 -2.93 1.67 8.64
CA MET A 150 -3.68 1.97 9.84
C MET A 150 -2.77 2.38 11.00
N ARG A 151 -3.21 3.39 11.74
CA ARG A 151 -2.59 3.85 12.98
C ARG A 151 -3.55 3.70 14.14
N LEU A 152 -3.07 3.11 15.25
CA LEU A 152 -3.74 3.14 16.56
C LEU A 152 -2.86 3.86 17.56
N GLU A 153 -3.42 4.82 18.27
CA GLU A 153 -2.74 5.48 19.38
C GLU A 153 -2.65 4.58 20.61
N GLU A 154 -1.80 4.93 21.58
CA GLU A 154 -1.62 4.14 22.80
C GLU A 154 -2.96 3.94 23.55
N GLY A 155 -3.36 2.69 23.74
CA GLY A 155 -4.60 2.30 24.38
C GLY A 155 -5.82 2.31 23.46
N ALA A 156 -5.73 2.82 22.24
CA ALA A 156 -6.82 2.80 21.30
C ALA A 156 -7.06 1.38 20.76
N TYR A 157 -8.33 1.11 20.47
CA TYR A 157 -8.77 -0.14 19.86
C TYR A 157 -9.17 0.09 18.40
N ARG A 158 -8.81 -0.87 17.53
CA ARG A 158 -9.66 -1.25 16.41
C ARG A 158 -10.70 -2.19 17.01
N GLU A 159 -11.97 -1.79 16.95
CA GLU A 159 -13.05 -2.46 17.69
C GLU A 159 -13.18 -3.96 17.33
N LEU A 160 -13.95 -4.69 18.13
CA LEU A 160 -14.34 -6.07 17.84
C LEU A 160 -15.04 -6.13 16.48
N HIS A 161 -14.46 -6.86 15.53
CA HIS A 161 -14.96 -6.90 14.16
C HIS A 161 -14.57 -8.20 13.44
N TRP A 162 -15.16 -8.40 12.27
CA TRP A 162 -14.77 -9.43 11.31
C TRP A 162 -15.07 -8.94 9.89
N HIS A 163 -14.47 -9.57 8.91
CA HIS A 163 -14.68 -9.30 7.49
C HIS A 163 -14.70 -10.58 6.66
N LYS A 164 -15.21 -10.50 5.42
CA LYS A 164 -15.31 -11.64 4.51
C LYS A 164 -13.97 -12.02 3.89
N ALA A 165 -13.12 -11.04 3.70
CA ALA A 165 -11.79 -11.23 3.17
C ALA A 165 -10.84 -11.80 4.24
N ALA A 166 -9.80 -12.51 3.82
CA ALA A 166 -8.65 -12.80 4.68
C ALA A 166 -7.83 -11.52 4.88
N GLU A 167 -7.23 -11.37 6.04
CA GLU A 167 -6.36 -10.25 6.39
C GLU A 167 -4.94 -10.74 6.67
N TRP A 168 -3.98 -10.20 5.96
CA TRP A 168 -2.55 -10.31 6.27
C TRP A 168 -2.03 -8.94 6.71
N ALA A 169 -1.11 -8.90 7.68
CA ALA A 169 -0.62 -7.64 8.20
C ALA A 169 0.88 -7.62 8.50
N TYR A 170 1.47 -6.42 8.41
CA TYR A 170 2.87 -6.15 8.76
C TYR A 170 2.97 -4.88 9.59
N ILE A 171 3.73 -4.91 10.70
CA ILE A 171 3.89 -3.77 11.60
C ILE A 171 5.07 -2.91 11.15
N PHE A 172 4.80 -1.65 10.84
CA PHE A 172 5.84 -0.66 10.49
C PHE A 172 6.56 -0.14 11.74
N ASN A 173 5.78 0.23 12.75
CA ASN A 173 6.30 0.89 13.96
C ASN A 173 5.40 0.64 15.15
N GLY A 174 5.99 0.61 16.36
CA GLY A 174 5.26 0.43 17.59
C GLY A 174 4.92 -1.03 17.91
N SER A 175 3.88 -1.23 18.71
CA SER A 175 3.45 -2.56 19.14
C SER A 175 1.93 -2.64 19.30
N VAL A 176 1.38 -3.81 19.05
CA VAL A 176 -0.06 -4.09 19.08
C VAL A 176 -0.33 -5.36 19.89
N ARG A 177 -1.42 -5.39 20.63
CA ARG A 177 -2.02 -6.60 21.16
C ARG A 177 -3.15 -7.06 20.26
N LEU A 178 -3.07 -8.30 19.83
CA LEU A 178 -4.09 -8.99 19.04
C LEU A 178 -4.96 -9.82 19.96
N GLN A 179 -6.24 -9.89 19.65
CA GLN A 179 -7.19 -10.82 20.28
C GLN A 179 -8.10 -11.41 19.21
N ALA A 180 -8.32 -12.72 19.24
CA ALA A 180 -9.22 -13.41 18.31
C ALA A 180 -9.89 -14.61 18.97
N VAL A 181 -10.99 -15.06 18.35
CA VAL A 181 -11.68 -16.31 18.72
C VAL A 181 -12.01 -17.07 17.44
N ASN A 182 -11.71 -18.35 17.38
CA ASN A 182 -12.06 -19.19 16.24
C ASN A 182 -13.46 -19.82 16.39
N ASP A 183 -13.93 -20.51 15.36
CA ASP A 183 -15.23 -21.18 15.31
C ASP A 183 -15.35 -22.37 16.28
N GLU A 184 -14.23 -22.89 16.77
CA GLU A 184 -14.18 -23.94 17.81
C GLU A 184 -14.28 -23.34 19.22
N GLY A 185 -14.31 -22.01 19.35
CA GLY A 185 -14.33 -21.29 20.64
C GLY A 185 -12.97 -21.22 21.33
N GLN A 186 -11.88 -21.52 20.62
CA GLN A 186 -10.52 -21.32 21.13
C GLN A 186 -10.14 -19.84 21.03
N THR A 187 -9.44 -19.37 22.03
CA THR A 187 -9.04 -17.97 22.12
C THR A 187 -7.57 -17.76 21.78
N PHE A 188 -7.27 -16.61 21.26
CA PHE A 188 -5.92 -16.18 20.93
C PHE A 188 -5.66 -14.77 21.47
N VAL A 189 -4.49 -14.59 22.05
CA VAL A 189 -3.95 -13.28 22.41
C VAL A 189 -2.44 -13.29 22.23
N ASP A 190 -1.88 -12.24 21.61
CA ASP A 190 -0.44 -12.08 21.42
C ASP A 190 -0.05 -10.61 21.31
N ASP A 191 1.18 -10.29 21.70
CA ASP A 191 1.80 -8.97 21.55
C ASP A 191 2.84 -9.01 20.45
N LEU A 192 2.65 -8.18 19.43
CA LEU A 192 3.54 -8.05 18.28
C LEU A 192 4.17 -6.66 18.21
N SER A 193 5.32 -6.59 17.57
CA SER A 193 6.11 -5.36 17.42
C SER A 193 6.56 -5.16 15.98
N ALA A 194 7.15 -4.00 15.69
CA ALA A 194 7.66 -3.65 14.37
C ALA A 194 8.44 -4.80 13.69
N GLY A 195 8.10 -5.10 12.47
CA GLY A 195 8.64 -6.20 11.67
C GLY A 195 7.98 -7.55 11.87
N ASP A 196 7.00 -7.68 12.78
CA ASP A 196 6.18 -8.88 12.95
C ASP A 196 4.94 -8.83 12.07
N VAL A 197 4.28 -9.98 11.90
CA VAL A 197 3.10 -10.14 11.04
C VAL A 197 1.99 -10.91 11.75
N TRP A 198 0.76 -10.74 11.26
CA TRP A 198 -0.37 -11.59 11.61
C TRP A 198 -1.20 -11.95 10.40
N TYR A 199 -2.06 -12.93 10.56
CA TYR A 199 -3.01 -13.35 9.55
C TYR A 199 -4.32 -13.78 10.21
N PHE A 200 -5.43 -13.22 9.73
CA PHE A 200 -6.77 -13.66 10.10
C PHE A 200 -7.49 -14.28 8.90
N PRO A 201 -7.87 -15.56 8.97
CA PRO A 201 -8.76 -16.15 7.97
C PRO A 201 -10.10 -15.43 7.86
N PRO A 202 -10.80 -15.56 6.73
CA PRO A 202 -12.13 -14.99 6.54
C PRO A 202 -13.09 -15.30 7.69
N GLY A 203 -13.77 -14.28 8.20
CA GLY A 203 -14.83 -14.43 9.21
C GLY A 203 -14.34 -14.58 10.65
N VAL A 204 -13.06 -14.67 10.92
CA VAL A 204 -12.52 -14.76 12.30
C VAL A 204 -12.74 -13.42 13.01
N PRO A 205 -13.52 -13.38 14.12
CA PRO A 205 -13.69 -12.17 14.92
C PRO A 205 -12.41 -11.84 15.70
N HIS A 206 -12.01 -10.59 15.63
CA HIS A 206 -10.79 -10.11 16.25
C HIS A 206 -10.88 -8.65 16.69
N SER A 207 -9.88 -8.22 17.44
CA SER A 207 -9.65 -6.83 17.80
C SER A 207 -8.17 -6.55 17.97
N LEU A 208 -7.79 -5.29 17.79
CA LEU A 208 -6.42 -4.82 17.90
C LEU A 208 -6.37 -3.70 18.94
N GLN A 209 -5.33 -3.68 19.76
CA GLN A 209 -5.09 -2.59 20.70
C GLN A 209 -3.68 -2.05 20.55
N GLY A 210 -3.56 -0.73 20.33
CA GLY A 210 -2.27 -0.04 20.37
C GLY A 210 -1.64 -0.12 21.76
N LEU A 211 -0.43 -0.66 21.84
CA LEU A 211 0.35 -0.72 23.08
C LEU A 211 1.10 0.59 23.30
N LYS A 212 2.07 0.59 24.19
CA LYS A 212 2.84 1.79 24.57
C LYS A 212 3.44 2.49 23.34
N GLY A 213 3.09 3.76 23.13
CA GLY A 213 3.52 4.57 22.00
C GLY A 213 2.66 4.38 20.74
N GLY A 214 1.63 3.52 20.79
CA GLY A 214 0.77 3.21 19.66
C GLY A 214 1.43 2.27 18.65
N VAL A 215 0.76 2.08 17.52
CA VAL A 215 1.22 1.18 16.44
C VAL A 215 0.78 1.71 15.09
N GLU A 216 1.61 1.52 14.08
CA GLU A 216 1.27 1.72 12.66
C GLU A 216 1.60 0.45 11.88
N PHE A 217 0.67 0.00 11.05
CA PHE A 217 0.74 -1.26 10.35
C PHE A 217 0.01 -1.24 9.03
N LEU A 218 0.45 -2.11 8.15
CA LEU A 218 -0.15 -2.39 6.87
C LEU A 218 -1.05 -3.62 6.98
N LEU A 219 -2.23 -3.55 6.36
CA LEU A 219 -3.11 -4.68 6.12
C LEU A 219 -3.18 -4.95 4.61
N VAL A 220 -3.23 -6.21 4.23
CA VAL A 220 -3.50 -6.64 2.85
C VAL A 220 -4.62 -7.67 2.88
N PHE A 221 -5.65 -7.41 2.09
CA PHE A 221 -6.85 -8.25 1.97
C PHE A 221 -6.85 -8.97 0.63
N ASP A 222 -7.39 -10.21 0.60
CA ASP A 222 -7.56 -11.03 -0.61
C ASP A 222 -8.80 -10.67 -1.42
N ASP A 223 -9.16 -9.41 -1.42
CA ASP A 223 -10.29 -8.82 -2.17
C ASP A 223 -9.91 -7.41 -2.64
N GLY A 224 -9.69 -7.23 -3.93
CA GLY A 224 -9.36 -5.93 -4.52
C GLY A 224 -10.46 -4.86 -4.35
N SER A 225 -11.68 -5.28 -4.02
CA SER A 225 -12.81 -4.38 -3.73
C SER A 225 -12.99 -4.12 -2.25
N PHE A 226 -12.06 -4.57 -1.40
CA PHE A 226 -12.16 -4.37 0.04
C PHE A 226 -12.32 -2.89 0.40
N SER A 227 -13.17 -2.63 1.38
CA SER A 227 -13.34 -1.33 2.03
C SER A 227 -13.55 -1.51 3.52
N GLU A 228 -12.96 -0.64 4.32
CA GLU A 228 -13.20 -0.56 5.77
C GLU A 228 -14.69 -0.41 6.11
N ASP A 229 -15.48 0.17 5.20
CA ASP A 229 -16.93 0.32 5.38
C ASP A 229 -17.71 -1.00 5.18
N ASN A 230 -17.06 -2.04 4.66
CA ASN A 230 -17.65 -3.38 4.50
C ASN A 230 -17.30 -4.34 5.67
N THR A 231 -16.70 -3.82 6.72
CA THR A 231 -16.35 -4.56 7.93
C THR A 231 -17.57 -4.69 8.85
N PHE A 232 -17.78 -5.86 9.44
CA PHE A 232 -18.85 -6.10 10.41
C PHE A 232 -18.36 -5.72 11.81
N LEU A 233 -18.98 -4.72 12.41
CA LEU A 233 -18.57 -4.17 13.69
C LEU A 233 -19.50 -4.66 14.82
N ALA A 234 -18.93 -5.03 15.96
CA ALA A 234 -19.70 -5.46 17.11
C ALA A 234 -20.68 -4.35 17.60
N SER A 235 -20.22 -3.10 17.64
CA SER A 235 -21.06 -1.95 18.01
C SER A 235 -22.32 -1.88 17.16
N GLU A 236 -22.20 -2.02 15.84
CA GLU A 236 -23.33 -1.97 14.91
C GLU A 236 -24.26 -3.18 15.04
N VAL A 237 -23.68 -4.39 15.19
CA VAL A 237 -24.46 -5.61 15.40
C VAL A 237 -25.32 -5.48 16.65
N PHE A 238 -24.78 -4.96 17.74
CA PHE A 238 -25.52 -4.77 18.98
C PHE A 238 -26.55 -3.62 18.86
N ALA A 239 -26.20 -2.51 18.24
CA ALA A 239 -27.09 -1.38 18.03
C ALA A 239 -28.33 -1.70 17.18
N HIS A 240 -28.18 -2.60 16.20
CA HIS A 240 -29.25 -2.95 15.25
C HIS A 240 -30.01 -4.22 15.59
N ASN A 241 -29.74 -4.86 16.73
CA ASN A 241 -30.53 -5.97 17.24
C ASN A 241 -31.56 -5.49 18.26
N PRO A 242 -32.81 -5.98 18.21
CA PRO A 242 -33.80 -5.67 19.23
C PRO A 242 -33.32 -6.09 20.63
N ILE A 243 -33.54 -5.22 21.62
CA ILE A 243 -33.11 -5.47 23.01
C ILE A 243 -33.65 -6.81 23.54
N GLU A 244 -34.87 -7.19 23.14
CA GLU A 244 -35.46 -8.50 23.50
C GLU A 244 -34.63 -9.68 22.96
N VAL A 245 -34.08 -9.53 21.75
CA VAL A 245 -33.22 -10.56 21.12
C VAL A 245 -31.88 -10.66 21.88
N LEU A 246 -31.26 -9.51 22.17
CA LEU A 246 -30.03 -9.47 22.96
C LEU A 246 -30.24 -10.08 24.35
N SER A 247 -31.31 -9.66 25.06
CA SER A 247 -31.62 -10.18 26.39
C SER A 247 -31.86 -11.71 26.37
N LYS A 248 -32.51 -12.20 25.33
CA LYS A 248 -32.77 -13.65 25.17
C LYS A 248 -31.49 -14.41 24.83
N ASN A 249 -30.67 -13.87 23.94
CA ASN A 249 -29.43 -14.50 23.50
C ASN A 249 -28.41 -14.62 24.64
N PHE A 250 -28.23 -13.55 25.40
CA PHE A 250 -27.24 -13.48 26.46
C PHE A 250 -27.78 -13.87 27.86
N GLN A 251 -29.09 -14.12 27.98
CA GLN A 251 -29.74 -14.43 29.26
C GLN A 251 -29.55 -13.32 30.32
N LEU A 252 -29.52 -12.06 29.88
CA LEU A 252 -29.37 -10.87 30.70
C LEU A 252 -30.59 -9.96 30.64
N PRO A 253 -30.87 -9.15 31.68
CA PRO A 253 -32.02 -8.25 31.69
C PRO A 253 -31.87 -7.18 30.60
N LYS A 254 -32.98 -6.63 30.09
CA LYS A 254 -32.98 -5.58 29.07
C LYS A 254 -32.20 -4.33 29.47
N SER A 255 -32.14 -4.02 30.76
CA SER A 255 -31.40 -2.88 31.29
C SER A 255 -29.89 -3.01 31.11
N ALA A 256 -29.38 -4.22 30.84
CA ALA A 256 -27.92 -4.43 30.56
C ALA A 256 -27.52 -3.82 29.21
N TRP A 257 -28.47 -3.49 28.35
CA TRP A 257 -28.24 -3.04 26.98
C TRP A 257 -28.56 -1.54 26.76
N SER A 258 -28.81 -0.78 27.85
CA SER A 258 -29.22 0.63 27.77
C SER A 258 -28.15 1.56 27.19
N ASP A 259 -26.88 1.21 27.35
CA ASP A 259 -25.75 2.09 27.04
C ASP A 259 -24.93 1.61 25.82
N ILE A 260 -25.52 0.71 25.01
CA ILE A 260 -24.89 0.29 23.75
C ILE A 260 -24.71 1.50 22.83
N PRO A 261 -23.52 1.68 22.23
CA PRO A 261 -23.30 2.72 21.23
C PRO A 261 -24.34 2.65 20.08
N SER A 262 -24.82 3.80 19.63
CA SER A 262 -25.85 3.85 18.56
C SER A 262 -25.30 3.71 17.14
N GLY A 263 -23.98 3.59 16.95
CA GLY A 263 -23.30 3.46 15.67
C GLY A 263 -21.90 2.92 15.81
N GLU A 264 -21.18 2.88 14.70
CA GLU A 264 -19.83 2.37 14.65
C GLU A 264 -18.87 3.14 15.60
N LEU A 265 -17.98 2.42 16.23
CA LEU A 265 -16.86 3.00 16.96
C LEU A 265 -15.60 3.00 16.09
N PHE A 266 -15.44 2.02 15.24
CA PHE A 266 -14.34 1.84 14.28
C PHE A 266 -12.98 1.79 14.97
N ILE A 267 -12.38 2.94 15.26
CA ILE A 267 -11.18 3.13 16.07
C ILE A 267 -11.54 4.11 17.18
N PHE A 268 -11.25 3.77 18.42
CA PHE A 268 -11.58 4.60 19.57
C PHE A 268 -10.59 4.42 20.72
N PRO A 269 -10.33 5.47 21.53
CA PRO A 269 -9.50 5.35 22.71
C PRO A 269 -10.19 4.49 23.76
N GLY A 270 -9.40 3.68 24.47
CA GLY A 270 -9.90 2.81 25.50
C GLY A 270 -8.97 2.71 26.71
N THR A 271 -9.25 1.77 27.59
CA THR A 271 -8.39 1.49 28.74
C THR A 271 -7.09 0.86 28.24
N LYS A 272 -5.96 1.38 28.70
CA LYS A 272 -4.63 0.84 28.34
C LYS A 272 -4.54 -0.65 28.68
N ALA A 273 -3.91 -1.41 27.79
CA ALA A 273 -3.67 -2.82 28.00
C ALA A 273 -2.85 -3.04 29.30
N PRO A 274 -3.18 -4.06 30.10
CA PRO A 274 -2.32 -4.45 31.19
C PRO A 274 -0.97 -4.90 30.66
N THR A 275 0.09 -4.68 31.46
CA THR A 275 1.46 -5.06 31.06
C THR A 275 1.60 -6.58 30.97
N ASP A 276 0.94 -7.30 31.87
CA ASP A 276 0.90 -8.77 31.81
C ASP A 276 -0.21 -9.21 30.87
N ILE A 277 0.17 -9.79 29.74
CA ILE A 277 -0.77 -10.31 28.73
C ILE A 277 -1.68 -11.40 29.32
N ALA A 278 -1.24 -12.13 30.35
CA ALA A 278 -2.03 -13.17 30.99
C ALA A 278 -3.33 -12.63 31.61
N GLU A 279 -3.37 -11.36 31.99
CA GLU A 279 -4.59 -10.72 32.50
C GLU A 279 -5.71 -10.62 31.45
N GLN A 280 -5.38 -10.70 30.16
CA GLN A 280 -6.32 -10.68 29.04
C GLN A 280 -6.48 -12.04 28.37
N ASN A 281 -5.83 -13.06 28.86
CA ASN A 281 -5.92 -14.42 28.33
C ASN A 281 -7.17 -15.14 28.89
N ILE A 282 -8.33 -14.85 28.32
CA ILE A 282 -9.59 -15.46 28.69
C ILE A 282 -9.79 -16.74 27.89
N THR A 283 -10.00 -17.86 28.58
CA THR A 283 -10.23 -19.14 27.92
C THR A 283 -11.56 -19.76 28.34
N GLY A 284 -12.26 -20.35 27.38
CA GLY A 284 -13.40 -21.25 27.59
C GLY A 284 -12.95 -22.72 27.71
N SER A 285 -13.90 -23.64 27.61
CA SER A 285 -13.64 -25.08 27.63
C SER A 285 -12.82 -25.59 26.45
N ALA A 286 -12.81 -24.85 25.33
CA ALA A 286 -12.02 -25.17 24.14
C ALA A 286 -10.53 -24.81 24.27
N GLY A 287 -10.17 -23.97 25.25
CA GLY A 287 -8.79 -23.57 25.52
C GLY A 287 -8.26 -22.51 24.56
N LEU A 288 -6.95 -22.55 24.35
CA LEU A 288 -6.23 -21.62 23.46
C LEU A 288 -6.06 -22.22 22.07
N VAL A 289 -5.94 -21.35 21.07
CA VAL A 289 -5.49 -21.72 19.73
C VAL A 289 -4.12 -22.40 19.83
N PRO A 290 -3.94 -23.62 19.26
CA PRO A 290 -2.65 -24.30 19.23
C PRO A 290 -1.57 -23.46 18.52
N LYS A 291 -0.33 -23.57 18.96
CA LYS A 291 0.79 -22.77 18.39
C LYS A 291 0.99 -22.94 16.88
N GLU A 292 0.74 -24.14 16.38
CA GLU A 292 0.83 -24.48 14.95
C GLU A 292 -0.24 -23.78 14.10
N PHE A 293 -1.30 -23.27 14.75
CA PHE A 293 -2.38 -22.50 14.14
C PHE A 293 -2.41 -21.05 14.64
N SER A 294 -1.28 -20.56 15.20
CA SER A 294 -1.14 -19.18 15.65
C SER A 294 -1.56 -18.20 14.56
N TYR A 295 -2.27 -17.14 14.95
CA TYR A 295 -2.58 -16.01 14.05
C TYR A 295 -1.42 -15.04 13.87
N SER A 296 -0.33 -15.19 14.61
CA SER A 296 0.83 -14.33 14.57
C SER A 296 2.11 -15.05 14.18
N TYR A 297 3.05 -14.32 13.60
CA TYR A 297 4.39 -14.81 13.32
C TYR A 297 5.43 -13.71 13.56
N HIS A 298 6.43 -13.98 14.41
CA HIS A 298 7.53 -13.04 14.72
C HIS A 298 8.56 -12.98 13.59
N LEU A 299 8.17 -12.38 12.47
CA LEU A 299 9.02 -12.24 11.29
C LEU A 299 10.27 -11.41 11.56
N SER A 300 10.18 -10.46 12.50
CA SER A 300 11.34 -9.66 12.95
C SER A 300 12.52 -10.53 13.40
N LYS A 301 12.23 -11.68 14.01
CA LYS A 301 13.22 -12.64 14.53
C LYS A 301 13.62 -13.74 13.53
N ALA A 302 12.94 -13.83 12.38
CA ALA A 302 13.25 -14.82 11.37
C ALA A 302 14.56 -14.48 10.63
N PRO A 303 15.32 -15.48 10.18
CA PRO A 303 16.53 -15.24 9.40
C PRO A 303 16.20 -14.66 8.01
N LEU A 304 17.20 -14.04 7.40
CA LEU A 304 17.13 -13.66 5.98
C LEU A 304 17.04 -14.92 5.12
N THR A 305 16.26 -14.85 4.05
CA THR A 305 16.17 -15.90 3.05
C THR A 305 17.32 -15.78 2.04
N HIS A 306 17.60 -14.55 1.64
CA HIS A 306 18.74 -14.23 0.76
C HIS A 306 19.46 -13.00 1.32
N ASP A 307 20.79 -13.08 1.31
CA ASP A 307 21.71 -12.01 1.68
C ASP A 307 22.73 -11.88 0.54
N THR A 308 22.71 -10.74 -0.14
CA THR A 308 23.51 -10.47 -1.33
C THR A 308 24.22 -9.13 -1.21
N PRO A 309 25.27 -8.86 -1.99
CA PRO A 309 25.94 -7.55 -1.99
C PRO A 309 25.01 -6.37 -2.37
N GLY A 310 23.93 -6.63 -3.07
CA GLY A 310 22.97 -5.59 -3.49
C GLY A 310 21.79 -5.39 -2.52
N GLY A 311 21.65 -6.24 -1.49
CA GLY A 311 20.57 -6.15 -0.53
C GLY A 311 20.10 -7.50 -0.01
N THR A 312 18.97 -7.50 0.68
CA THR A 312 18.46 -8.70 1.38
C THR A 312 17.00 -9.00 1.04
N ILE A 313 16.63 -10.27 1.16
CA ILE A 313 15.23 -10.71 1.05
C ILE A 313 14.89 -11.61 2.24
N LYS A 314 13.76 -11.34 2.86
CA LYS A 314 13.16 -12.18 3.90
C LYS A 314 11.80 -12.65 3.41
N ILE A 315 11.66 -13.93 3.09
CA ILE A 315 10.42 -14.54 2.59
C ILE A 315 9.66 -15.14 3.76
N LEU A 316 8.36 -14.94 3.77
CA LEU A 316 7.39 -15.64 4.61
C LEU A 316 6.34 -16.28 3.71
N ASP A 317 6.21 -17.59 3.81
CA ASP A 317 5.23 -18.37 3.07
C ASP A 317 4.57 -19.42 4.00
N PRO A 318 3.54 -20.16 3.55
CA PRO A 318 2.86 -21.17 4.37
C PRO A 318 3.75 -22.29 4.94
N LYS A 319 4.98 -22.46 4.45
CA LYS A 319 5.93 -23.41 5.08
C LYS A 319 6.38 -22.94 6.45
N SER A 320 6.53 -21.61 6.61
CA SER A 320 6.94 -20.97 7.86
C SER A 320 5.74 -20.48 8.67
N PHE A 321 4.66 -20.10 8.02
CA PHE A 321 3.43 -19.60 8.63
C PHE A 321 2.19 -20.34 8.05
N PRO A 322 1.94 -21.58 8.48
CA PRO A 322 0.96 -22.46 7.83
C PRO A 322 -0.48 -21.92 7.79
N LEU A 323 -0.88 -21.12 8.77
CA LEU A 323 -2.22 -20.55 8.80
C LEU A 323 -2.45 -19.55 7.65
N ALA A 324 -1.43 -18.81 7.24
CA ALA A 324 -1.51 -17.86 6.13
C ALA A 324 -1.43 -18.58 4.76
N ALA A 325 -2.25 -19.60 4.57
CA ALA A 325 -2.18 -20.50 3.42
C ALA A 325 -2.40 -19.83 2.06
N GLN A 326 -2.95 -18.62 2.05
CA GLN A 326 -3.27 -17.86 0.83
C GLN A 326 -2.27 -16.74 0.53
N PHE A 327 -1.35 -16.44 1.44
CA PHE A 327 -0.40 -15.36 1.27
C PHE A 327 1.04 -15.83 1.37
N SER A 328 1.83 -15.37 0.43
CA SER A 328 3.29 -15.45 0.48
C SER A 328 3.87 -14.07 0.29
N THR A 329 4.82 -13.70 1.12
CA THR A 329 5.32 -12.33 1.18
C THR A 329 6.83 -12.28 1.20
N ALA A 330 7.40 -11.18 0.71
CA ALA A 330 8.82 -10.89 0.85
C ALA A 330 9.03 -9.46 1.36
N ILE A 331 9.91 -9.30 2.32
CA ILE A 331 10.47 -8.01 2.70
C ILE A 331 11.80 -7.89 2.00
N VAL A 332 11.90 -6.93 1.10
CA VAL A 332 13.07 -6.71 0.24
C VAL A 332 13.75 -5.42 0.65
N THR A 333 15.05 -5.47 0.82
CA THR A 333 15.92 -4.30 0.97
C THR A 333 16.87 -4.23 -0.22
N LEU A 334 16.90 -3.09 -0.89
CA LEU A 334 17.84 -2.83 -2.01
C LEU A 334 18.77 -1.69 -1.62
N HIS A 335 20.07 -1.92 -1.68
CA HIS A 335 21.09 -0.88 -1.51
C HIS A 335 21.05 0.13 -2.67
N PRO A 336 21.62 1.33 -2.53
CA PRO A 336 21.65 2.32 -3.59
C PRO A 336 22.16 1.78 -4.92
N GLY A 337 21.39 1.99 -5.99
CA GLY A 337 21.69 1.50 -7.34
C GLY A 337 21.40 0.02 -7.57
N ALA A 338 21.18 -0.76 -6.54
CA ALA A 338 20.84 -2.18 -6.70
C ALA A 338 19.41 -2.36 -7.20
N MET A 339 19.14 -3.53 -7.76
CA MET A 339 17.81 -3.87 -8.25
C MET A 339 17.41 -5.31 -7.92
N ARG A 340 16.13 -5.50 -7.63
CA ARG A 340 15.48 -6.79 -7.75
C ARG A 340 15.49 -7.16 -9.22
N GLU A 341 16.03 -8.33 -9.55
CA GLU A 341 16.26 -8.73 -10.96
C GLU A 341 14.98 -8.73 -11.79
N ILE A 342 15.09 -8.68 -13.10
CA ILE A 342 13.94 -8.78 -14.01
C ILE A 342 13.29 -10.16 -13.85
N HIS A 343 12.00 -10.20 -13.48
CA HIS A 343 11.28 -11.42 -13.18
C HIS A 343 9.78 -11.28 -13.44
N TRP A 344 9.03 -12.36 -13.27
CA TRP A 344 7.57 -12.38 -13.23
C TRP A 344 7.06 -13.45 -12.28
N HIS A 345 5.90 -13.20 -11.68
CA HIS A 345 5.19 -14.19 -10.88
C HIS A 345 4.25 -15.03 -11.74
N THR A 346 4.18 -16.33 -11.47
CA THR A 346 3.43 -17.29 -12.28
C THR A 346 2.06 -17.62 -11.70
N THR A 347 1.90 -17.48 -10.40
CA THR A 347 0.75 -17.97 -9.65
C THR A 347 -0.22 -16.87 -9.23
N SER A 348 0.27 -15.66 -8.99
CA SER A 348 -0.47 -14.56 -8.41
C SER A 348 -0.10 -13.23 -9.02
N ASP A 349 -0.98 -12.25 -8.93
CA ASP A 349 -0.64 -10.85 -9.01
C ASP A 349 0.28 -10.49 -7.82
N GLU A 350 1.04 -9.41 -7.95
CA GLU A 350 1.86 -8.86 -6.88
C GLU A 350 1.26 -7.53 -6.41
N TRP A 351 1.02 -7.43 -5.13
CA TRP A 351 0.76 -6.17 -4.45
C TRP A 351 2.00 -5.75 -3.69
N ASN A 352 2.41 -4.50 -3.79
CA ASN A 352 3.57 -4.02 -3.05
C ASN A 352 3.35 -2.69 -2.34
N PHE A 353 4.15 -2.46 -1.30
CA PHE A 353 4.18 -1.22 -0.53
C PHE A 353 5.62 -0.81 -0.24
N PHE A 354 5.94 0.44 -0.52
CA PHE A 354 7.27 1.00 -0.30
C PHE A 354 7.34 1.64 1.09
N ILE A 355 8.17 1.05 1.96
CA ILE A 355 8.36 1.51 3.35
C ILE A 355 9.35 2.67 3.39
N SER A 356 10.42 2.60 2.60
CA SER A 356 11.47 3.63 2.56
C SER A 356 12.13 3.73 1.19
N GLY A 357 12.80 4.85 0.96
CA GLY A 357 13.62 5.09 -0.22
C GLY A 357 12.83 5.48 -1.46
N SER A 358 13.49 5.36 -2.61
CA SER A 358 12.98 5.72 -3.94
C SER A 358 13.29 4.62 -4.92
N ALA A 359 12.26 4.12 -5.60
CA ALA A 359 12.40 3.01 -6.53
C ALA A 359 11.80 3.32 -7.88
N ARG A 360 12.21 2.56 -8.87
CA ARG A 360 11.66 2.55 -10.23
C ARG A 360 11.26 1.14 -10.59
N ILE A 361 10.05 0.99 -11.13
CA ILE A 361 9.55 -0.25 -11.69
C ILE A 361 9.18 0.00 -13.15
N SER A 362 9.69 -0.81 -14.08
CA SER A 362 9.12 -0.92 -15.42
C SER A 362 8.36 -2.22 -15.53
N ILE A 363 7.12 -2.13 -16.02
CA ILE A 363 6.22 -3.27 -16.21
C ILE A 363 6.10 -3.53 -17.70
N TYR A 364 6.30 -4.77 -18.11
CA TYR A 364 6.20 -5.22 -19.48
C TYR A 364 5.00 -6.16 -19.62
N ALA A 365 4.06 -5.77 -20.49
CA ALA A 365 2.89 -6.55 -20.81
C ALA A 365 3.01 -7.17 -22.22
N ALA A 366 2.07 -8.06 -22.55
CA ALA A 366 1.98 -8.63 -23.88
C ALA A 366 1.87 -7.55 -24.99
N GLN A 367 2.21 -7.90 -26.23
CA GLN A 367 2.22 -7.00 -27.39
C GLN A 367 3.30 -5.90 -27.33
N GLY A 368 4.33 -6.07 -26.52
CA GLY A 368 5.41 -5.11 -26.38
C GLY A 368 5.03 -3.85 -25.61
N LEU A 369 3.93 -3.88 -24.84
CA LEU A 369 3.54 -2.76 -24.00
C LEU A 369 4.48 -2.65 -22.82
N ALA A 370 4.93 -1.43 -22.50
CA ALA A 370 5.82 -1.17 -21.36
C ALA A 370 5.51 0.19 -20.75
N ARG A 371 5.53 0.25 -19.42
CA ARG A 371 5.39 1.49 -18.69
C ARG A 371 6.25 1.49 -17.43
N THR A 372 6.83 2.65 -17.15
CA THR A 372 7.71 2.87 -16.01
C THR A 372 7.02 3.76 -14.99
N PHE A 373 7.19 3.40 -13.72
CA PHE A 373 6.66 4.11 -12.55
C PHE A 373 7.78 4.40 -11.58
N ASP A 374 7.76 5.57 -10.97
CA ASP A 374 8.68 5.96 -9.89
C ASP A 374 7.92 5.95 -8.56
N TYR A 375 8.41 5.17 -7.60
CA TYR A 375 7.81 4.94 -6.29
C TYR A 375 8.59 5.64 -5.18
N ARG A 376 7.88 6.00 -4.13
CA ARG A 376 8.40 6.59 -2.89
C ARG A 376 7.84 5.85 -1.68
N ALA A 377 8.43 6.11 -0.52
CA ALA A 377 7.86 5.66 0.75
C ALA A 377 6.38 6.07 0.86
N GLY A 378 5.52 5.13 1.21
CA GLY A 378 4.06 5.30 1.29
C GLY A 378 3.30 5.04 -0.02
N ASP A 379 3.99 4.67 -1.09
CA ASP A 379 3.32 4.28 -2.35
C ASP A 379 2.97 2.78 -2.35
N CYS A 380 1.79 2.49 -2.92
CA CYS A 380 1.39 1.12 -3.27
C CYS A 380 1.65 0.86 -4.74
N GLY A 381 1.98 -0.38 -5.06
CA GLY A 381 2.06 -0.87 -6.43
C GLY A 381 1.23 -2.12 -6.64
N TYR A 382 0.91 -2.39 -7.91
CA TYR A 382 0.19 -3.60 -8.30
C TYR A 382 0.64 -4.09 -9.67
N ILE A 383 1.09 -5.32 -9.74
CA ILE A 383 1.62 -5.93 -10.95
C ILE A 383 0.84 -7.20 -11.25
N PRO A 384 0.03 -7.23 -12.32
CA PRO A 384 -0.68 -8.44 -12.72
C PRO A 384 0.28 -9.60 -13.03
N LYS A 385 -0.11 -10.80 -12.65
CA LYS A 385 0.68 -12.02 -12.87
C LYS A 385 1.10 -12.19 -14.33
N GLY A 386 2.30 -12.72 -14.53
CA GLY A 386 2.88 -12.93 -15.84
C GLY A 386 3.44 -11.65 -16.48
N MET A 387 3.21 -10.46 -15.92
CA MET A 387 3.87 -9.24 -16.39
C MET A 387 5.28 -9.18 -15.83
N THR A 388 6.24 -9.08 -16.74
CA THR A 388 7.65 -8.98 -16.37
C THR A 388 7.94 -7.61 -15.81
N HIS A 389 8.73 -7.54 -14.76
CA HIS A 389 9.12 -6.29 -14.11
C HIS A 389 10.46 -6.41 -13.37
N TYR A 390 10.96 -5.30 -12.91
CA TYR A 390 12.09 -5.18 -11.99
C TYR A 390 11.80 -4.05 -10.99
N VAL A 391 12.49 -4.04 -9.87
CA VAL A 391 12.50 -2.92 -8.92
C VAL A 391 13.92 -2.42 -8.77
N GLU A 392 14.19 -1.17 -9.14
CA GLU A 392 15.52 -0.55 -9.06
C GLU A 392 15.52 0.52 -7.97
N ASN A 393 16.51 0.52 -7.08
CA ASN A 393 16.74 1.62 -6.16
C ASN A 393 17.37 2.79 -6.91
N THR A 394 16.62 3.88 -7.06
CA THR A 394 17.07 5.10 -7.75
C THR A 394 17.53 6.20 -6.79
N GLY A 395 17.47 5.94 -5.47
CA GLY A 395 17.87 6.87 -4.40
C GLY A 395 19.28 6.64 -3.90
N ASN A 396 19.64 7.42 -2.88
CA ASN A 396 20.92 7.33 -2.17
C ASN A 396 20.84 6.53 -0.87
N ASP A 397 19.62 6.17 -0.45
CA ASP A 397 19.33 5.37 0.75
C ASP A 397 18.75 4.02 0.35
N ASP A 398 18.71 3.09 1.30
CA ASP A 398 18.11 1.79 1.07
C ASP A 398 16.61 1.92 0.75
N VAL A 399 16.18 1.23 -0.29
CA VAL A 399 14.76 0.98 -0.56
C VAL A 399 14.35 -0.26 0.23
N ILE A 400 13.30 -0.11 1.04
CA ILE A 400 12.64 -1.23 1.71
C ILE A 400 11.21 -1.29 1.22
N PHE A 401 10.79 -2.45 0.71
CA PHE A 401 9.42 -2.67 0.27
C PHE A 401 8.95 -4.08 0.58
N ILE A 402 7.64 -4.24 0.56
CA ILE A 402 6.95 -5.51 0.78
C ILE A 402 6.38 -5.96 -0.57
N GLU A 403 6.64 -7.21 -0.94
CA GLU A 403 5.96 -7.93 -2.02
C GLU A 403 4.94 -8.88 -1.37
N VAL A 404 3.68 -8.81 -1.77
CA VAL A 404 2.60 -9.69 -1.30
C VAL A 404 2.00 -10.42 -2.48
N LEU A 405 1.97 -11.73 -2.40
CA LEU A 405 1.39 -12.63 -3.40
C LEU A 405 0.23 -13.41 -2.78
N GLN A 406 -0.90 -13.44 -3.44
CA GLN A 406 -2.00 -14.33 -3.07
C GLN A 406 -1.71 -15.76 -3.60
N ALA A 407 -0.79 -16.44 -2.93
CA ALA A 407 -0.27 -17.73 -3.33
C ALA A 407 0.17 -18.57 -2.13
N ASP A 408 0.14 -19.89 -2.28
CA ASP A 408 0.58 -20.86 -1.28
C ASP A 408 2.10 -21.03 -1.18
N HIS A 409 2.85 -20.33 -2.02
CA HIS A 409 4.32 -20.27 -1.95
C HIS A 409 4.82 -19.03 -2.71
N PHE A 410 5.94 -18.50 -2.25
CA PHE A 410 6.62 -17.40 -2.94
C PHE A 410 7.38 -17.94 -4.13
N SER A 411 6.98 -17.55 -5.35
CA SER A 411 7.58 -18.06 -6.59
C SER A 411 7.63 -17.00 -7.67
N ASP A 412 8.75 -16.96 -8.35
CA ASP A 412 8.98 -16.10 -9.51
C ASP A 412 9.97 -16.76 -10.47
N ILE A 413 9.94 -16.37 -11.74
CA ILE A 413 10.90 -16.78 -12.77
C ILE A 413 11.78 -15.59 -13.13
N SER A 414 13.10 -15.78 -12.96
CA SER A 414 14.11 -14.81 -13.37
C SER A 414 14.31 -14.84 -14.89
N VAL A 415 14.26 -13.68 -15.53
CA VAL A 415 14.57 -13.55 -16.97
C VAL A 415 16.03 -13.96 -17.23
N GLY A 416 16.96 -13.50 -16.38
CA GLY A 416 18.39 -13.83 -16.51
C GLY A 416 18.65 -15.34 -16.44
N GLN A 417 18.07 -16.01 -15.44
CA GLN A 417 18.20 -17.46 -15.30
C GLN A 417 17.53 -18.21 -16.46
N TRP A 418 16.35 -17.77 -16.88
CA TRP A 418 15.63 -18.40 -17.99
C TRP A 418 16.46 -18.40 -19.27
N VAL A 419 16.97 -17.23 -19.71
CA VAL A 419 17.79 -17.18 -20.93
C VAL A 419 19.12 -17.91 -20.76
N GLY A 420 19.72 -17.89 -19.56
CA GLY A 420 20.97 -18.62 -19.24
C GLY A 420 20.82 -20.15 -19.30
N LEU A 421 19.61 -20.66 -19.04
CA LEU A 421 19.28 -22.11 -19.10
C LEU A 421 18.65 -22.53 -20.43
N THR A 422 18.35 -21.59 -21.32
CA THR A 422 17.82 -21.88 -22.65
C THR A 422 18.98 -22.28 -23.59
N PRO A 423 18.78 -23.21 -24.54
CA PRO A 423 19.79 -23.55 -25.52
C PRO A 423 20.32 -22.30 -26.24
N LYS A 424 21.66 -22.15 -26.23
CA LYS A 424 22.35 -20.93 -26.69
C LYS A 424 21.94 -20.49 -28.10
N GLN A 425 21.75 -21.42 -29.02
CA GLN A 425 21.35 -21.10 -30.38
C GLN A 425 19.97 -20.40 -30.43
N ILE A 426 19.04 -20.87 -29.59
CA ILE A 426 17.69 -20.25 -29.53
C ILE A 426 17.80 -18.80 -29.04
N VAL A 427 18.59 -18.57 -27.99
CA VAL A 427 18.78 -17.22 -27.43
C VAL A 427 19.49 -16.30 -28.39
N ALA A 428 20.62 -16.80 -29.03
CA ALA A 428 21.38 -16.05 -30.01
C ALA A 428 20.50 -15.62 -31.19
N ASP A 429 19.71 -16.54 -31.73
CA ASP A 429 18.86 -16.28 -32.91
C ASP A 429 17.69 -15.34 -32.53
N THR A 430 17.11 -15.50 -31.32
CA THR A 430 15.96 -14.70 -30.88
C THR A 430 16.37 -13.25 -30.58
N LEU A 431 17.49 -13.05 -29.90
CA LEU A 431 17.93 -11.73 -29.43
C LEU A 431 19.00 -11.10 -30.32
N ASN A 432 19.40 -11.78 -31.41
CA ASN A 432 20.49 -11.37 -32.29
C ASN A 432 21.80 -11.06 -31.53
N LEU A 433 22.16 -11.94 -30.60
CA LEU A 433 23.36 -11.83 -29.77
C LEU A 433 24.47 -12.76 -30.25
N SER A 434 25.69 -12.37 -29.94
CA SER A 434 26.85 -13.25 -30.20
C SER A 434 26.85 -14.50 -29.32
N ASN A 435 27.42 -15.60 -29.80
CA ASN A 435 27.57 -16.81 -29.00
C ASN A 435 28.43 -16.59 -27.74
N GLU A 436 29.35 -15.64 -27.77
CA GLU A 436 30.17 -15.23 -26.63
C GLU A 436 29.30 -14.57 -25.57
N THR A 437 28.45 -13.57 -25.94
CA THR A 437 27.51 -12.90 -25.04
C THR A 437 26.54 -13.88 -24.40
N VAL A 438 25.92 -14.75 -25.19
CA VAL A 438 24.98 -15.76 -24.68
C VAL A 438 25.67 -16.76 -23.74
N SER A 439 26.94 -17.06 -23.99
CA SER A 439 27.72 -17.94 -23.11
C SER A 439 28.05 -17.33 -21.75
N ALA A 440 28.05 -16.02 -21.65
CA ALA A 440 28.29 -15.28 -20.41
C ALA A 440 27.04 -15.16 -19.50
N PHE A 441 25.88 -15.50 -20.01
CA PHE A 441 24.66 -15.45 -19.18
C PHE A 441 24.75 -16.39 -17.99
N LYS A 442 24.35 -15.86 -16.81
CA LYS A 442 24.34 -16.63 -15.58
C LYS A 442 23.21 -17.65 -15.61
N LYS A 443 23.45 -18.81 -15.05
CA LYS A 443 22.46 -19.89 -14.94
C LYS A 443 21.76 -19.92 -13.60
N GLU A 444 22.33 -19.20 -12.64
CA GLU A 444 21.82 -19.12 -11.28
C GLU A 444 20.96 -17.87 -11.15
N LYS A 445 19.87 -17.99 -10.40
CA LYS A 445 19.00 -16.88 -10.05
C LYS A 445 19.77 -15.88 -9.18
N GLN A 446 19.71 -14.60 -9.55
CA GLN A 446 20.47 -13.56 -8.84
C GLN A 446 19.69 -12.99 -7.66
N TYR A 447 18.33 -13.00 -7.72
CA TYR A 447 17.42 -12.33 -6.80
C TYR A 447 17.62 -10.82 -6.77
N ILE A 448 18.76 -10.35 -6.31
CA ILE A 448 19.16 -8.95 -6.28
C ILE A 448 20.50 -8.81 -6.99
N VAL A 449 20.62 -7.80 -7.84
CA VAL A 449 21.87 -7.42 -8.53
C VAL A 449 22.34 -6.06 -8.02
N THR A 450 23.68 -5.89 -7.95
CA THR A 450 24.29 -4.62 -7.53
C THR A 450 24.12 -3.53 -8.58
N GLY A 451 24.32 -2.26 -8.20
CA GLY A 451 24.19 -1.11 -9.09
C GLY A 451 25.34 -0.95 -10.10
N ASP A 452 26.37 -1.79 -10.02
CA ASP A 452 27.50 -1.70 -10.93
C ASP A 452 27.12 -2.22 -12.33
N VAL A 453 27.24 -1.38 -13.33
CA VAL A 453 27.06 -1.77 -14.74
C VAL A 453 28.44 -2.11 -15.30
N PRO A 454 28.66 -3.37 -15.77
CA PRO A 454 29.92 -3.73 -16.42
C PRO A 454 30.16 -2.85 -17.66
N GLU A 455 31.42 -2.39 -17.82
CA GLU A 455 31.86 -1.62 -18.98
C GLU A 455 31.95 -2.47 -20.27
#